data_785af770717151a0321555d9c727dd04
#
_entry.id   785af770717151a0321555d9c727dd04
#
_cell.length_a   1.000
_cell.length_b   1.000
_cell.length_c   1.000
_cell.angle_alpha   90.00
_cell.angle_beta   90.00
_cell.angle_gamma   90.00
#
_symmetry.space_group_name_H-M   'P 1'
#
loop_
_entity.id
_entity.type
_entity.pdbx_description
1 polymer ?
#
loop_
_entity_poly.entity_id
_entity_poly.type
_entity_poly.pdbx_seq_one_letter_code
_entity_poly.pdbx_strand_id
1 'polypeptide(L)'
;MERFKGLAILATNRRKDLDEAFLRRLRFVIEFPLPGTAERLRIWRSVIPAEVDPGELDFDFLAQRFPLAGGHIRAIVFHACLQSAQMGAERRLTMQALVLAVQREYDKLERASSLDQFGKYAPLIATRRKP
;
A
#
# COMPACT_ATOMS: atom_id res chain seq x y z
N MET A 1 19.19 27.01 -9.33
CA MET A 1 19.89 25.95 -8.59
C MET A 1 21.41 26.08 -8.56
N GLU A 2 22.01 26.70 -9.54
CA GLU A 2 23.48 26.82 -9.62
C GLU A 2 24.13 27.67 -8.51
N ARG A 3 23.35 28.50 -7.83
CA ARG A 3 23.87 29.39 -6.76
C ARG A 3 23.52 28.93 -5.34
N PHE A 4 22.87 27.79 -5.19
CA PHE A 4 22.50 27.31 -3.86
C PHE A 4 23.65 26.57 -3.19
N LYS A 5 24.06 27.08 -2.03
CA LYS A 5 25.09 26.47 -1.18
C LYS A 5 24.43 25.76 -0.02
N GLY A 6 24.00 24.52 -0.24
CA GLY A 6 23.35 23.73 0.78
C GLY A 6 22.95 22.36 0.24
N LEU A 7 22.10 21.66 0.97
CA LEU A 7 21.54 20.38 0.55
C LEU A 7 20.15 20.60 -0.03
N ALA A 8 19.96 20.24 -1.29
CA ALA A 8 18.64 20.16 -1.92
C ALA A 8 18.30 18.71 -2.22
N ILE A 9 17.10 18.27 -1.79
CA ILE A 9 16.61 16.92 -2.03
C ILE A 9 15.37 17.02 -2.91
N LEU A 10 15.42 16.38 -4.07
CA LEU A 10 14.33 16.33 -5.03
C LEU A 10 13.78 14.90 -5.05
N ALA A 11 12.47 14.75 -4.93
CA ALA A 11 11.80 13.46 -5.00
C ALA A 11 10.81 13.44 -6.16
N THR A 12 10.79 12.35 -6.91
CA THR A 12 9.85 12.14 -8.00
C THR A 12 9.53 10.67 -8.17
N ASN A 13 8.31 10.37 -8.59
CA ASN A 13 7.89 9.03 -9.03
C ASN A 13 7.94 8.88 -10.58
N ARG A 14 8.38 9.90 -11.30
CA ARG A 14 8.36 9.96 -12.77
C ARG A 14 9.76 10.19 -13.34
N ARG A 15 10.68 9.26 -13.04
CA ARG A 15 12.06 9.36 -13.53
C ARG A 15 12.15 9.52 -15.04
N LYS A 16 11.26 8.86 -15.78
CA LYS A 16 11.25 8.91 -17.25
C LYS A 16 11.03 10.30 -17.82
N ASP A 17 10.42 11.19 -17.04
CA ASP A 17 10.15 12.56 -17.46
C ASP A 17 11.29 13.53 -17.12
N LEU A 18 12.33 13.04 -16.42
CA LEU A 18 13.50 13.87 -16.09
C LEU A 18 14.48 13.90 -17.27
N ASP A 19 14.92 15.11 -17.59
CA ASP A 19 15.93 15.33 -18.62
C ASP A 19 17.28 14.75 -18.17
N GLU A 20 17.98 14.07 -19.08
CA GLU A 20 19.33 13.55 -18.86
C GLU A 20 20.29 14.64 -18.42
N ALA A 21 20.20 15.83 -19.02
CA ALA A 21 21.04 16.96 -18.67
C ALA A 21 20.83 17.37 -17.20
N PHE A 22 19.59 17.29 -16.71
CA PHE A 22 19.27 17.56 -15.32
C PHE A 22 19.84 16.47 -14.40
N LEU A 23 19.71 15.20 -14.76
CA LEU A 23 20.23 14.08 -13.97
C LEU A 23 21.76 14.15 -13.83
N ARG A 24 22.47 14.60 -14.84
CA ARG A 24 23.93 14.77 -14.80
C ARG A 24 24.38 15.84 -13.79
N ARG A 25 23.51 16.78 -13.44
CA ARG A 25 23.80 17.84 -12.47
C ARG A 25 23.58 17.38 -11.03
N LEU A 26 22.91 16.25 -10.83
CA LEU A 26 22.68 15.69 -9.50
C LEU A 26 23.92 14.96 -9.02
N ARG A 27 24.34 15.26 -7.80
CA ARG A 27 25.50 14.60 -7.18
C ARG A 27 25.21 13.14 -6.84
N PHE A 28 24.00 12.88 -6.37
CA PHE A 28 23.53 11.53 -6.02
C PHE A 28 22.14 11.32 -6.56
N VAL A 29 21.92 10.14 -7.13
CA VAL A 29 20.59 9.67 -7.55
C VAL A 29 20.31 8.37 -6.82
N ILE A 30 19.29 8.38 -5.98
CA ILE A 30 18.88 7.21 -5.21
C ILE A 30 17.53 6.73 -5.73
N GLU A 31 17.46 5.48 -6.13
CA GLU A 31 16.23 4.86 -6.57
C GLU A 31 15.62 4.05 -5.43
N PHE A 32 14.31 4.22 -5.24
CA PHE A 32 13.53 3.41 -4.34
C PHE A 32 12.61 2.49 -5.17
N PRO A 33 13.05 1.27 -5.47
CA PRO A 33 12.24 0.34 -6.24
C PRO A 33 11.01 -0.09 -5.45
N LEU A 34 9.98 -0.58 -6.15
CA LEU A 34 8.83 -1.19 -5.49
C LEU A 34 9.30 -2.39 -4.65
N PRO A 35 8.74 -2.57 -3.45
CA PRO A 35 9.14 -3.67 -2.58
C PRO A 35 8.77 -5.02 -3.18
N GLY A 36 9.65 -6.02 -3.01
CA GLY A 36 9.36 -7.40 -3.32
C GLY A 36 8.43 -8.05 -2.28
N THR A 37 8.07 -9.31 -2.50
CA THR A 37 7.13 -10.02 -1.62
C THR A 37 7.59 -10.05 -0.16
N ALA A 38 8.85 -10.36 0.11
CA ALA A 38 9.39 -10.40 1.47
C ALA A 38 9.37 -9.03 2.15
N GLU A 39 9.67 -7.99 1.39
CA GLU A 39 9.64 -6.62 1.89
C GLU A 39 8.22 -6.16 2.17
N ARG A 40 7.28 -6.48 1.29
CA ARG A 40 5.84 -6.19 1.51
C ARG A 40 5.33 -6.88 2.76
N LEU A 41 5.73 -8.12 3.00
CA LEU A 41 5.36 -8.84 4.20
C LEU A 41 5.81 -8.11 5.48
N ARG A 42 7.05 -7.61 5.49
CA ARG A 42 7.55 -6.79 6.60
C ARG A 42 6.75 -5.49 6.75
N ILE A 43 6.43 -4.83 5.64
CA ILE A 43 5.65 -3.59 5.65
C ILE A 43 4.26 -3.84 6.23
N TRP A 44 3.56 -4.88 5.76
CA TRP A 44 2.24 -5.25 6.29
C TRP A 44 2.25 -5.41 7.80
N ARG A 45 3.26 -6.13 8.32
CA ARG A 45 3.39 -6.33 9.77
C ARG A 45 3.75 -5.06 10.53
N SER A 46 4.55 -4.20 9.94
CA SER A 46 5.05 -2.99 10.62
C SER A 46 4.04 -1.85 10.68
N VAL A 47 3.08 -1.80 9.76
CA VAL A 47 2.09 -0.70 9.70
C VAL A 47 0.87 -0.92 10.58
N ILE A 48 0.72 -2.12 11.14
CA ILE A 48 -0.37 -2.38 12.09
C ILE A 48 -0.10 -1.59 13.38
N PRO A 49 -1.03 -0.72 13.82
CA PRO A 49 -0.85 0.00 15.07
C PRO A 49 -0.73 -0.95 16.27
N ALA A 50 0.12 -0.59 17.23
CA ALA A 50 0.36 -1.43 18.41
C ALA A 50 -0.91 -1.67 19.24
N GLU A 51 -1.84 -0.72 19.21
CA GLU A 51 -3.11 -0.79 19.94
C GLU A 51 -4.15 -1.67 19.27
N VAL A 52 -3.90 -2.09 18.03
CA VAL A 52 -4.83 -2.91 17.25
C VAL A 52 -4.45 -4.36 17.37
N ASP A 53 -5.44 -5.21 17.73
CA ASP A 53 -5.26 -6.65 17.69
C ASP A 53 -5.29 -7.12 16.23
N PRO A 54 -4.18 -7.64 15.69
CA PRO A 54 -4.14 -8.15 14.33
C PRO A 54 -4.95 -9.44 14.16
N GLY A 55 -5.29 -10.14 15.25
CA GLY A 55 -6.03 -11.39 15.15
C GLY A 55 -5.36 -12.39 14.21
N GLU A 56 -6.18 -13.06 13.42
CA GLU A 56 -5.74 -14.05 12.43
C GLU A 56 -5.62 -13.43 11.03
N LEU A 57 -4.69 -12.51 10.86
CA LEU A 57 -4.45 -11.86 9.56
C LEU A 57 -3.47 -12.68 8.71
N ASP A 58 -3.83 -12.85 7.45
CA ASP A 58 -3.02 -13.58 6.47
C ASP A 58 -2.12 -12.62 5.68
N PHE A 59 -1.05 -12.17 6.33
CA PHE A 59 -0.10 -11.23 5.73
C PHE A 59 0.65 -11.83 4.55
N ASP A 60 0.93 -13.12 4.58
CA ASP A 60 1.60 -13.81 3.46
C ASP A 60 0.74 -13.74 2.19
N PHE A 61 -0.53 -13.97 2.30
CA PHE A 61 -1.48 -13.83 1.19
C PHE A 61 -1.46 -12.41 0.63
N LEU A 62 -1.58 -11.40 1.50
CA LEU A 62 -1.58 -9.99 1.09
C LEU A 62 -0.28 -9.60 0.39
N ALA A 63 0.86 -10.03 0.93
CA ALA A 63 2.17 -9.71 0.37
C ALA A 63 2.39 -10.38 -1.00
N GLN A 64 1.91 -11.59 -1.18
CA GLN A 64 2.07 -12.32 -2.44
C GLN A 64 1.14 -11.83 -3.55
N ARG A 65 -0.09 -11.51 -3.21
CA ARG A 65 -1.14 -11.21 -4.20
C ARG A 65 -1.20 -9.76 -4.64
N PHE A 66 -0.74 -8.84 -3.82
CA PHE A 66 -0.91 -7.41 -4.08
C PHE A 66 0.43 -6.69 -4.14
N PRO A 67 0.97 -6.45 -5.35
CA PRO A 67 2.24 -5.75 -5.53
C PRO A 67 2.05 -4.24 -5.35
N LEU A 68 2.02 -3.81 -4.09
CA LEU A 68 1.76 -2.44 -3.68
C LEU A 68 3.01 -1.79 -3.08
N ALA A 69 3.13 -0.48 -3.23
CA ALA A 69 4.12 0.31 -2.54
C ALA A 69 3.77 0.48 -1.06
N GLY A 70 4.78 0.78 -0.23
CA GLY A 70 4.58 0.93 1.21
C GLY A 70 3.53 1.96 1.60
N GLY A 71 3.46 3.08 0.88
CA GLY A 71 2.44 4.11 1.11
C GLY A 71 1.02 3.62 0.90
N HIS A 72 0.80 2.77 -0.10
CA HIS A 72 -0.51 2.18 -0.36
C HIS A 72 -0.89 1.16 0.70
N ILE A 73 0.06 0.34 1.15
CA ILE A 73 -0.16 -0.62 2.24
C ILE A 73 -0.57 0.11 3.52
N ARG A 74 0.13 1.19 3.84
CA ARG A 74 -0.19 2.01 5.01
C ARG A 74 -1.59 2.62 4.91
N ALA A 75 -1.97 3.15 3.75
CA ALA A 75 -3.30 3.70 3.53
C ALA A 75 -4.39 2.64 3.68
N ILE A 76 -4.17 1.43 3.16
CA ILE A 76 -5.10 0.31 3.27
C ILE A 76 -5.34 -0.05 4.74
N VAL A 77 -4.29 -0.20 5.52
CA VAL A 77 -4.40 -0.53 6.96
C VAL A 77 -5.14 0.58 7.70
N PHE A 78 -4.81 1.83 7.43
CA PHE A 78 -5.49 2.97 8.03
C PHE A 78 -7.00 2.95 7.77
N HIS A 79 -7.40 2.78 6.52
CA HIS A 79 -8.81 2.72 6.15
C HIS A 79 -9.53 1.50 6.73
N ALA A 80 -8.86 0.35 6.78
CA ALA A 80 -9.41 -0.85 7.39
C ALA A 80 -9.64 -0.66 8.90
N CYS A 81 -8.71 -0.02 9.59
CA CYS A 81 -8.84 0.30 11.01
C CYS A 81 -9.99 1.27 11.26
N LEU A 82 -10.12 2.33 10.46
CA LEU A 82 -11.24 3.27 10.57
C LEU A 82 -12.58 2.58 10.38
N GLN A 83 -12.69 1.74 9.36
CA GLN A 83 -13.91 1.01 9.08
C GLN A 83 -14.27 0.05 10.21
N SER A 84 -13.30 -0.66 10.74
CA SER A 84 -13.50 -1.57 11.88
C SER A 84 -13.99 -0.81 13.12
N ALA A 85 -13.42 0.34 13.39
CA ALA A 85 -13.85 1.19 14.50
C ALA A 85 -15.30 1.68 14.35
N GLN A 86 -15.68 2.07 13.12
CA GLN A 86 -17.06 2.50 12.83
C GLN A 86 -18.09 1.38 13.00
N MET A 87 -17.68 0.13 12.78
CA MET A 87 -18.54 -1.03 12.93
C MET A 87 -18.59 -1.57 14.37
N GLY A 88 -17.94 -0.90 15.33
CA GLY A 88 -17.91 -1.31 16.72
C GLY A 88 -16.98 -2.49 17.01
N ALA A 89 -16.16 -2.90 16.05
CA ALA A 89 -15.15 -3.92 16.25
C ALA A 89 -13.93 -3.32 16.98
N GLU A 90 -14.08 -3.12 18.27
CA GLU A 90 -13.10 -2.46 19.09
C GLU A 90 -11.69 -3.05 18.93
N ARG A 91 -10.79 -2.25 18.38
CA ARG A 91 -9.35 -2.55 18.26
C ARG A 91 -8.98 -3.86 17.56
N ARG A 92 -9.92 -4.47 16.85
CA ARG A 92 -9.68 -5.72 16.13
C ARG A 92 -9.74 -5.49 14.63
N LEU A 93 -8.68 -5.89 13.93
CA LEU A 93 -8.62 -5.83 12.49
C LEU A 93 -8.96 -7.20 11.91
N THR A 94 -9.78 -7.23 10.84
CA THR A 94 -10.21 -8.48 10.21
C THR A 94 -9.71 -8.55 8.77
N MET A 95 -9.57 -9.77 8.23
CA MET A 95 -9.24 -9.95 6.81
C MET A 95 -10.31 -9.34 5.90
N GLN A 96 -11.58 -9.42 6.29
CA GLN A 96 -12.65 -8.78 5.52
C GLN A 96 -12.43 -7.28 5.36
N ALA A 97 -12.11 -6.58 6.45
CA ALA A 97 -11.83 -5.15 6.41
C ALA A 97 -10.61 -4.84 5.53
N LEU A 98 -9.56 -5.65 5.62
CA LEU A 98 -8.34 -5.48 4.83
C LEU A 98 -8.60 -5.70 3.33
N VAL A 99 -9.25 -6.79 2.94
CA VAL A 99 -9.48 -7.07 1.51
C VAL A 99 -10.42 -6.05 0.87
N LEU A 100 -11.41 -5.55 1.61
CA LEU A 100 -12.26 -4.46 1.15
C LEU A 100 -11.47 -3.16 0.97
N ALA A 101 -10.56 -2.87 1.89
CA ALA A 101 -9.69 -1.69 1.80
C ALA A 101 -8.70 -1.82 0.64
N VAL A 102 -8.17 -3.02 0.37
CA VAL A 102 -7.34 -3.30 -0.80
C VAL A 102 -8.11 -3.03 -2.08
N GLN A 103 -9.33 -3.53 -2.19
CA GLN A 103 -10.18 -3.29 -3.36
C GLN A 103 -10.40 -1.81 -3.61
N ARG A 104 -10.71 -1.05 -2.57
CA ARG A 104 -10.89 0.42 -2.66
C ARG A 104 -9.62 1.12 -3.12
N GLU A 105 -8.46 0.69 -2.62
CA GLU A 105 -7.19 1.28 -3.03
C GLU A 105 -6.89 1.01 -4.51
N TYR A 106 -7.17 -0.21 -5.00
CA TYR A 106 -7.06 -0.52 -6.42
C TYR A 106 -8.00 0.33 -7.27
N ASP A 107 -9.25 0.51 -6.85
CA ASP A 107 -10.22 1.37 -7.54
C ASP A 107 -9.74 2.81 -7.60
N LYS A 108 -9.21 3.32 -6.50
CA LYS A 108 -8.64 4.68 -6.41
C LYS A 108 -7.45 4.86 -7.35
N LEU A 109 -6.62 3.84 -7.52
CA LEU A 109 -5.47 3.86 -8.41
C LEU A 109 -5.85 3.56 -9.87
N GLU A 110 -7.13 3.37 -10.16
CA GLU A 110 -7.64 2.95 -11.47
C GLU A 110 -6.98 1.66 -11.98
N ARG A 111 -6.57 0.79 -11.04
CA ARG A 111 -6.01 -0.51 -11.34
C ARG A 111 -7.11 -1.56 -11.33
N ALA A 112 -7.15 -2.38 -12.38
CA ALA A 112 -8.06 -3.51 -12.43
C ALA A 112 -7.67 -4.53 -11.34
N SER A 113 -8.66 -4.97 -10.56
CA SER A 113 -8.52 -6.09 -9.66
C SER A 113 -9.52 -7.18 -10.06
N SER A 114 -9.05 -8.41 -10.18
CA SER A 114 -9.92 -9.55 -10.46
C SER A 114 -10.29 -10.28 -9.16
N LEU A 115 -11.44 -10.95 -9.15
CA LEU A 115 -11.83 -11.78 -8.03
C LEU A 115 -10.80 -12.89 -7.75
N ASP A 116 -10.17 -13.41 -8.80
CA ASP A 116 -9.13 -14.44 -8.68
C ASP A 116 -7.93 -13.95 -7.86
N GLN A 117 -7.61 -12.67 -7.95
CA GLN A 117 -6.53 -12.07 -7.17
C GLN A 117 -6.80 -12.15 -5.66
N PHE A 118 -8.07 -12.11 -5.26
CA PHE A 118 -8.49 -12.24 -3.87
C PHE A 118 -8.58 -13.69 -3.38
N GLY A 119 -8.49 -14.67 -4.29
CA GLY A 119 -8.44 -16.10 -3.97
C GLY A 119 -9.53 -16.53 -3.01
N LYS A 120 -9.15 -17.20 -1.91
CA LYS A 120 -10.08 -17.67 -0.88
C LYS A 120 -10.88 -16.56 -0.18
N TYR A 121 -10.46 -15.31 -0.30
CA TYR A 121 -11.15 -14.15 0.27
C TYR A 121 -12.11 -13.46 -0.69
N ALA A 122 -12.20 -13.92 -1.93
CA ALA A 122 -13.11 -13.37 -2.93
C ALA A 122 -14.58 -13.27 -2.47
N PRO A 123 -15.13 -14.25 -1.74
CA PRO A 123 -16.52 -14.15 -1.24
C PRO A 123 -16.75 -12.95 -0.32
N LEU A 124 -15.74 -12.48 0.39
CA LEU A 124 -15.86 -11.34 1.30
C LEU A 124 -16.12 -10.01 0.57
N ILE A 125 -15.71 -9.93 -0.69
CA ILE A 125 -15.90 -8.73 -1.53
C ILE A 125 -17.10 -8.88 -2.47
N ALA A 126 -17.43 -10.06 -2.90
CA ALA A 126 -18.55 -10.33 -3.83
C ALA A 126 -19.89 -9.88 -3.26
N THR A 127 -20.08 -9.95 -1.95
CA THR A 127 -21.32 -9.57 -1.27
C THR A 127 -21.64 -8.08 -1.38
N ARG A 128 -20.66 -7.25 -1.68
CA ARG A 128 -20.83 -5.79 -1.77
C ARG A 128 -21.13 -5.27 -3.18
N ARG A 129 -20.98 -6.13 -4.21
CA ARG A 129 -21.25 -5.77 -5.61
C ARG A 129 -22.70 -5.95 -6.06
N LYS A 130 -23.57 -6.42 -5.18
CA LYS A 130 -25.01 -6.45 -5.49
C LYS A 130 -25.58 -5.04 -5.26
N PRO A 131 -26.21 -4.46 -6.30
CA PRO A 131 -26.90 -3.18 -6.15
C PRO A 131 -28.05 -3.26 -5.15
#